data_45eb12754122ad06119b6d0b25a3885e
#
_entry.id   45eb12754122ad06119b6d0b25a3885e
#
_cell.length_a   1.000
_cell.length_b   1.000
_cell.length_c   1.000
_cell.angle_alpha   90.00
_cell.angle_beta   90.00
_cell.angle_gamma   90.00
#
_symmetry.space_group_name_H-M   'P 1'
#
loop_
_entity.id
_entity.type
_entity.pdbx_description
1 polymer ?
#
loop_
_entity_poly.entity_id
_entity_poly.type
_entity_poly.pdbx_seq_one_letter_code
_entity_poly.pdbx_strand_id
1 'polypeptide(L)'
;DFDSLIETYGQDTGMNNEPNKSRGYLVCDGLSVYEQSFQDAAMALEKVGDVSAELVKTSYGYHILQYATDIAAGEVEYTDEIKSNIYDTMLSDAKDAAYEAAVTQWVSEAKVTTYPKVMK
;
A
#
# COMPACT_ATOMS: atom_id res chain seq x y z
N ASP A 1 12.09 5.27 23.66
CA ASP A 1 12.44 5.07 22.27
C ASP A 1 11.22 4.55 21.53
N PHE A 2 10.88 5.16 20.37
CA PHE A 2 9.66 4.85 19.63
C PHE A 2 9.71 3.43 19.05
N ASP A 3 10.87 2.99 18.58
CA ASP A 3 11.05 1.64 18.03
C ASP A 3 10.77 0.56 19.08
N SER A 4 11.21 0.77 20.32
CA SER A 4 10.90 -0.15 21.43
C SER A 4 9.40 -0.23 21.73
N LEU A 5 8.67 0.86 21.52
CA LEU A 5 7.21 0.87 21.66
C LEU A 5 6.53 0.12 20.50
N ILE A 6 7.03 0.26 19.28
CA ILE A 6 6.56 -0.54 18.13
C ILE A 6 6.77 -2.03 18.42
N GLU A 7 7.96 -2.43 18.86
CA GLU A 7 8.26 -3.83 19.18
C GLU A 7 7.38 -4.40 20.31
N THR A 8 7.04 -3.58 21.31
CA THR A 8 6.30 -4.05 22.49
C THR A 8 4.79 -4.02 22.28
N TYR A 9 4.26 -3.01 21.59
CA TYR A 9 2.83 -2.72 21.51
C TYR A 9 2.30 -2.65 20.08
N GLY A 10 3.18 -2.61 19.06
CA GLY A 10 2.79 -2.51 17.67
C GLY A 10 1.99 -3.73 17.22
N GLN A 11 0.87 -3.48 16.55
CA GLN A 11 0.00 -4.52 15.97
C GLN A 11 -0.06 -4.42 14.44
N ASP A 12 0.67 -3.48 13.87
CA ASP A 12 0.73 -3.29 12.41
C ASP A 12 1.63 -4.37 11.78
N THR A 13 1.00 -5.32 11.11
CA THR A 13 1.70 -6.41 10.44
C THR A 13 2.56 -5.93 9.26
N GLY A 14 2.26 -4.76 8.69
CA GLY A 14 3.05 -4.15 7.62
C GLY A 14 4.43 -3.70 8.11
N MET A 15 4.54 -3.34 9.39
CA MET A 15 5.82 -2.98 10.02
C MET A 15 6.70 -4.18 10.39
N ASN A 16 6.20 -5.41 10.27
CA ASN A 16 6.98 -6.63 10.58
C ASN A 16 7.90 -7.07 9.43
N ASN A 17 7.71 -6.51 8.25
CA ASN A 17 8.43 -6.92 7.03
C ASN A 17 9.26 -5.77 6.45
N GLU A 18 10.39 -6.13 5.84
CA GLU A 18 11.17 -5.19 5.05
C GLU A 18 10.41 -4.78 3.76
N PRO A 19 10.58 -3.55 3.28
CA PRO A 19 11.46 -2.50 3.81
C PRO A 19 10.84 -1.66 4.95
N ASN A 20 9.58 -1.83 5.28
CA ASN A 20 8.87 -0.97 6.23
C ASN A 20 9.43 -1.08 7.65
N LYS A 21 9.90 -2.28 8.02
CA LYS A 21 10.49 -2.50 9.35
C LYS A 21 11.70 -1.60 9.61
N SER A 22 12.56 -1.43 8.62
CA SER A 22 13.80 -0.65 8.77
C SER A 22 13.66 0.82 8.36
N ARG A 23 12.73 1.15 7.46
CA ARG A 23 12.59 2.49 6.87
C ARG A 23 11.34 3.24 7.30
N GLY A 24 10.35 2.54 7.85
CA GLY A 24 9.00 3.06 8.02
C GLY A 24 8.20 3.07 6.69
N TYR A 25 7.01 3.61 6.74
CA TYR A 25 6.18 3.82 5.57
C TYR A 25 6.62 5.06 4.81
N LEU A 26 6.76 4.92 3.50
CA LEU A 26 7.02 6.07 2.62
C LEU A 26 5.72 6.81 2.35
N VAL A 27 5.64 8.06 2.80
CA VAL A 27 4.50 8.94 2.58
C VAL A 27 4.94 10.19 1.85
N CYS A 28 4.23 10.56 0.81
CA CYS A 28 4.45 11.81 0.08
C CYS A 28 3.13 12.35 -0.48
N ASP A 29 3.12 13.61 -0.86
CA ASP A 29 1.96 14.23 -1.49
C ASP A 29 1.60 13.55 -2.81
N GLY A 30 0.30 13.36 -3.05
CA GLY A 30 -0.20 12.68 -4.25
C GLY A 30 -0.13 11.16 -4.23
N LEU A 31 0.43 10.53 -3.18
CA LEU A 31 0.43 9.08 -3.02
C LEU A 31 -0.91 8.61 -2.45
N SER A 32 -1.61 7.72 -3.15
CA SER A 32 -2.96 7.26 -2.77
C SER A 32 -3.03 5.82 -2.25
N VAL A 33 -1.91 5.28 -1.73
CA VAL A 33 -1.85 3.91 -1.21
C VAL A 33 -2.31 3.77 0.24
N TYR A 34 -2.36 4.88 0.98
CA TYR A 34 -2.81 4.92 2.37
C TYR A 34 -4.16 5.62 2.50
N GLU A 35 -4.87 5.33 3.59
CA GLU A 35 -6.07 6.11 3.91
C GLU A 35 -5.75 7.59 4.11
N GLN A 36 -6.64 8.46 3.67
CA GLN A 36 -6.43 9.90 3.68
C GLN A 36 -6.07 10.43 5.08
N SER A 37 -6.76 9.95 6.12
CA SER A 37 -6.47 10.33 7.51
C SER A 37 -5.05 9.98 7.96
N PHE A 38 -4.52 8.86 7.51
CA PHE A 38 -3.14 8.45 7.78
C PHE A 38 -2.15 9.36 7.04
N GLN A 39 -2.39 9.59 5.76
CA GLN A 39 -1.56 10.44 4.92
C GLN A 39 -1.53 11.89 5.43
N ASP A 40 -2.70 12.48 5.73
CA ASP A 40 -2.80 13.84 6.25
C ASP A 40 -2.04 14.00 7.57
N ALA A 41 -2.18 13.04 8.48
CA ALA A 41 -1.48 13.07 9.76
C ALA A 41 0.04 12.91 9.61
N ALA A 42 0.50 12.05 8.69
CA ALA A 42 1.92 11.90 8.40
C ALA A 42 2.51 13.17 7.78
N MET A 43 1.81 13.79 6.84
CA MET A 43 2.24 15.03 6.17
C MET A 43 2.17 16.26 7.07
N ALA A 44 1.43 16.20 8.18
CA ALA A 44 1.38 17.26 9.17
C ALA A 44 2.57 17.29 10.13
N LEU A 45 3.42 16.25 10.13
CA LEU A 45 4.66 16.22 10.90
C LEU A 45 5.72 17.06 10.20
N GLU A 46 6.32 18.03 10.93
CA GLU A 46 7.16 19.06 10.32
C GLU A 46 8.64 18.66 10.23
N LYS A 47 9.11 17.83 11.16
CA LYS A 47 10.53 17.48 11.26
C LYS A 47 10.76 16.07 11.79
N VAL A 48 11.91 15.52 11.45
CA VAL A 48 12.36 14.22 11.95
C VAL A 48 12.34 14.18 13.49
N GLY A 49 11.71 13.17 14.02
CA GLY A 49 11.48 12.96 15.45
C GLY A 49 10.12 13.43 15.96
N ASP A 50 9.36 14.20 15.18
CA ASP A 50 8.00 14.60 15.55
C ASP A 50 7.09 13.38 15.63
N VAL A 51 6.17 13.41 16.60
CA VAL A 51 5.16 12.37 16.82
C VAL A 51 3.78 13.00 16.68
N SER A 52 2.83 12.27 16.09
CA SER A 52 1.46 12.75 15.95
C SER A 52 0.88 13.14 17.32
N ALA A 53 0.34 14.35 17.41
CA ALA A 53 -0.21 14.87 18.67
C ALA A 53 -1.50 14.15 19.09
N GLU A 54 -2.23 13.59 18.11
CA GLU A 54 -3.48 12.90 18.31
C GLU A 54 -3.42 11.49 17.71
N LEU A 55 -4.34 10.63 18.16
CA LEU A 55 -4.52 9.30 17.59
C LEU A 55 -5.13 9.40 16.20
N VAL A 56 -4.46 8.84 15.21
CA VAL A 56 -4.91 8.80 13.83
C VAL A 56 -5.85 7.60 13.64
N LYS A 57 -7.10 7.85 13.35
CA LYS A 57 -8.10 6.80 13.14
C LYS A 57 -8.19 6.43 11.66
N THR A 58 -8.08 5.13 11.38
CA THR A 58 -8.31 4.53 10.06
C THR A 58 -9.28 3.35 10.16
N SER A 59 -9.59 2.71 9.04
CA SER A 59 -10.38 1.46 9.03
C SER A 59 -9.64 0.29 9.69
N TYR A 60 -8.30 0.36 9.79
CA TYR A 60 -7.46 -0.66 10.42
C TYR A 60 -7.30 -0.46 11.94
N GLY A 61 -7.67 0.71 12.47
CA GLY A 61 -7.55 1.00 13.89
C GLY A 61 -7.03 2.40 14.19
N TYR A 62 -6.31 2.51 15.31
CA TYR A 62 -5.70 3.76 15.75
C TYR A 62 -4.19 3.69 15.59
N HIS A 63 -3.61 4.75 15.05
CA HIS A 63 -2.18 4.85 14.79
C HIS A 63 -1.58 6.02 15.55
N ILE A 64 -0.34 5.86 15.97
CA ILE A 64 0.56 6.92 16.42
C ILE A 64 1.70 6.94 15.42
N LEU A 65 1.97 8.09 14.81
CA LEU A 65 2.94 8.24 13.74
C LEU A 65 4.15 9.02 14.25
N GLN A 66 5.35 8.59 13.83
CA GLN A 66 6.57 9.33 14.03
C GLN A 66 7.23 9.61 12.69
N TYR A 67 7.75 10.83 12.50
CA TYR A 67 8.57 11.21 11.37
C TYR A 67 9.97 10.63 11.54
N ALA A 68 10.22 9.48 10.93
CA ALA A 68 11.48 8.75 11.14
C ALA A 68 12.65 9.35 10.35
N THR A 69 12.42 9.69 9.08
CA THR A 69 13.49 10.16 8.17
C THR A 69 12.92 11.05 7.09
N ASP A 70 13.65 12.12 6.78
CA ASP A 70 13.37 12.95 5.60
C ASP A 70 14.07 12.36 4.38
N ILE A 71 13.31 12.23 3.28
CA ILE A 71 13.85 11.79 2.01
C ILE A 71 13.82 12.99 1.07
N ALA A 72 15.00 13.55 0.81
CA ALA A 72 15.14 14.70 -0.07
C ALA A 72 14.55 14.40 -1.47
N ALA A 73 13.77 15.33 -1.99
CA ALA A 73 13.31 15.25 -3.36
C ALA A 73 14.51 15.29 -4.33
N GLY A 74 14.54 14.36 -5.27
CA GLY A 74 15.64 14.27 -6.23
C GLY A 74 15.34 13.23 -7.31
N GLU A 75 16.26 13.11 -8.26
CA GLU A 75 16.20 12.04 -9.24
C GLU A 75 16.44 10.69 -8.55
N VAL A 76 15.51 9.77 -8.75
CA VAL A 76 15.69 8.39 -8.29
C VAL A 76 16.60 7.67 -9.29
N GLU A 77 17.71 7.12 -8.81
CA GLU A 77 18.57 6.29 -9.65
C GLU A 77 17.76 5.09 -10.16
N TYR A 78 17.73 4.92 -11.49
CA TYR A 78 17.04 3.81 -12.14
C TYR A 78 17.88 2.54 -12.05
N THR A 79 17.85 1.89 -10.89
CA THR A 79 18.58 0.66 -10.61
C THR A 79 17.98 -0.55 -11.33
N ASP A 80 18.77 -1.63 -11.48
CA ASP A 80 18.27 -2.89 -12.05
C ASP A 80 17.14 -3.50 -11.21
N GLU A 81 17.13 -3.27 -9.89
CA GLU A 81 16.05 -3.69 -9.00
C GLU A 81 14.74 -2.95 -9.30
N ILE A 82 14.80 -1.62 -9.42
CA ILE A 82 13.62 -0.81 -9.78
C ILE A 82 13.10 -1.22 -11.15
N LYS A 83 13.98 -1.43 -12.11
CA LYS A 83 13.62 -1.89 -13.45
C LYS A 83 12.93 -3.25 -13.43
N SER A 84 13.45 -4.21 -12.64
CA SER A 84 12.83 -5.53 -12.49
C SER A 84 11.45 -5.43 -11.87
N ASN A 85 11.29 -4.65 -10.80
CA ASN A 85 10.00 -4.47 -10.12
C ASN A 85 8.95 -3.83 -11.05
N ILE A 86 9.34 -2.83 -11.83
CA ILE A 86 8.45 -2.21 -12.83
C ILE A 86 8.05 -3.24 -13.90
N TYR A 87 9.02 -4.01 -14.41
CA TYR A 87 8.77 -5.03 -15.42
C TYR A 87 7.80 -6.10 -14.89
N ASP A 88 8.01 -6.60 -13.67
CA ASP A 88 7.17 -7.64 -13.07
C ASP A 88 5.74 -7.13 -12.82
N THR A 89 5.60 -5.88 -12.38
CA THR A 89 4.28 -5.23 -12.22
C THR A 89 3.57 -5.11 -13.56
N MET A 90 4.22 -4.56 -14.59
CA MET A 90 3.65 -4.43 -15.93
C MET A 90 3.29 -5.78 -16.55
N LEU A 91 4.12 -6.81 -16.32
CA LEU A 91 3.84 -8.16 -16.80
C LEU A 91 2.62 -8.78 -16.11
N SER A 92 2.48 -8.57 -14.79
CA SER A 92 1.31 -9.02 -14.03
C SER A 92 0.04 -8.36 -14.57
N ASP A 93 0.03 -7.04 -14.69
CA ASP A 93 -1.11 -6.28 -15.18
C ASP A 93 -1.51 -6.70 -16.60
N ALA A 94 -0.53 -6.93 -17.47
CA ALA A 94 -0.78 -7.41 -18.84
C ALA A 94 -1.38 -8.83 -18.87
N LYS A 95 -0.93 -9.72 -17.97
CA LYS A 95 -1.50 -11.07 -17.84
C LYS A 95 -2.94 -11.02 -17.35
N ASP A 96 -3.23 -10.19 -16.35
CA ASP A 96 -4.56 -10.04 -15.77
C ASP A 96 -5.54 -9.47 -16.82
N ALA A 97 -5.13 -8.44 -17.55
CA ALA A 97 -5.92 -7.87 -18.64
C ALA A 97 -6.19 -8.89 -19.76
N ALA A 98 -5.20 -9.69 -20.14
CA ALA A 98 -5.34 -10.73 -21.15
C ALA A 98 -6.28 -11.85 -20.67
N TYR A 99 -6.19 -12.24 -19.40
CA TYR A 99 -7.06 -13.23 -18.77
C TYR A 99 -8.52 -12.74 -18.74
N GLU A 100 -8.77 -11.52 -18.28
CA GLU A 100 -10.10 -10.93 -18.23
C GLU A 100 -10.73 -10.83 -19.64
N ALA A 101 -9.94 -10.42 -20.63
CA ALA A 101 -10.39 -10.37 -22.02
C ALA A 101 -10.78 -11.76 -22.55
N ALA A 102 -9.95 -12.79 -22.28
CA ALA A 102 -10.23 -14.17 -22.71
C ALA A 102 -11.49 -14.74 -22.02
N VAL A 103 -11.62 -14.51 -20.70
CA VAL A 103 -12.81 -14.95 -19.95
C VAL A 103 -14.07 -14.27 -20.46
N THR A 104 -14.02 -12.97 -20.71
CA THR A 104 -15.15 -12.21 -21.27
C THR A 104 -15.57 -12.76 -22.62
N GLN A 105 -14.61 -13.06 -23.50
CA GLN A 105 -14.87 -13.66 -24.79
C GLN A 105 -15.53 -15.04 -24.64
N TRP A 106 -14.94 -15.94 -23.81
CA TRP A 106 -15.47 -17.28 -23.63
C TRP A 106 -16.88 -17.29 -23.02
N VAL A 107 -17.16 -16.40 -22.07
CA VAL A 107 -18.51 -16.25 -21.48
C VAL A 107 -19.50 -15.79 -22.57
N SER A 108 -19.11 -14.87 -23.44
CA SER A 108 -19.97 -14.41 -24.54
C SER A 108 -20.26 -15.50 -25.56
N GLU A 109 -19.28 -16.35 -25.84
CA GLU A 109 -19.41 -17.47 -26.81
C GLU A 109 -20.16 -18.68 -26.24
N ALA A 110 -20.08 -18.91 -24.92
CA ALA A 110 -20.61 -20.08 -24.23
C ALA A 110 -22.15 -20.15 -24.14
N LYS A 111 -22.88 -19.09 -24.54
CA LYS A 111 -24.37 -19.02 -24.49
C LYS A 111 -24.93 -19.51 -23.15
N VAL A 112 -24.39 -19.01 -22.05
CA VAL A 112 -24.74 -19.44 -20.70
C VAL A 112 -26.23 -19.19 -20.42
N THR A 113 -26.97 -20.25 -20.06
CA THR A 113 -28.35 -20.14 -19.60
C THR A 113 -28.39 -20.40 -18.09
N THR A 114 -28.87 -19.46 -17.31
CA THR A 114 -29.04 -19.60 -15.87
C THR A 114 -30.48 -19.92 -15.51
N TYR A 115 -30.67 -20.82 -14.54
CA TYR A 115 -32.01 -21.23 -14.04
C TYR A 115 -32.16 -20.83 -12.55
N PRO A 116 -32.32 -19.54 -12.23
CA PRO A 116 -32.27 -19.03 -10.86
C PRO A 116 -33.39 -19.59 -9.95
N LYS A 117 -34.49 -20.12 -10.53
CA LYS A 117 -35.59 -20.76 -9.78
C LYS A 117 -35.28 -22.16 -9.28
N VAL A 118 -34.24 -22.80 -9.77
CA VAL A 118 -33.84 -24.16 -9.41
C VAL A 118 -32.71 -24.16 -8.39
N MET A 119 -32.02 -23.04 -8.27
CA MET A 119 -30.95 -22.87 -7.29
C MET A 119 -31.54 -22.29 -5.99
N LYS A 120 -31.94 -23.20 -5.07
CA LYS A 120 -32.35 -22.86 -3.68
C LYS A 120 -31.27 -23.30 -2.73
#